data_c5c579cc55ce09e7106f6444b0cb2b62
#
_entry.id   c5c579cc55ce09e7106f6444b0cb2b62
#
_cell.length_a   1.000
_cell.length_b   1.000
_cell.length_c   1.000
_cell.angle_alpha   90.00
_cell.angle_beta   90.00
_cell.angle_gamma   90.00
#
_symmetry.space_group_name_H-M   'P 1'
#
loop_
_entity.id
_entity.type
_entity.pdbx_description
1 polymer ?
#
loop_
_entity_poly.entity_id
_entity_poly.type
_entity_poly.pdbx_seq_one_letter_code
_entity_poly.pdbx_strand_id
1 'polypeptide(L)'
;IITYNEARNIGRCIASLQDVCDEILVLDSFSTDETEAICLQHDVRFEQNKFEGHIQQKNEALNRATHSWILSLDADEALTPELKQSILQIKANLPERGAFTFNRLTNYCGTWIKHSGWYPDTKLRLASKKDVQWGGVNPHDQLLPGPQLQVQHLFGDLLHFSYYTKEDHFKQIAYFSEIAAKELYERKVKSSVFKIAMKVSAQFIKTYVLKFGFLDGRAGWHIAIRSAYATKLKYTLLRTHWKNA
;
A
#
# COMPACT_ATOMS: atom_id res chain seq x y z
N ILE A 1 10.33 -8.44 1.98
CA ILE A 1 10.00 -7.08 2.45
C ILE A 1 10.88 -6.11 1.68
N ILE A 2 10.33 -4.96 1.21
CA ILE A 2 11.13 -3.82 0.78
C ILE A 2 11.07 -2.73 1.86
N THR A 3 12.17 -1.98 2.07
CA THR A 3 12.24 -0.96 3.13
C THR A 3 13.11 0.23 2.76
N TYR A 4 12.80 1.39 3.36
CA TYR A 4 13.62 2.60 3.39
C TYR A 4 13.22 3.50 4.55
N ASN A 5 14.10 3.67 5.54
CA ASN A 5 13.87 4.48 6.75
C ASN A 5 12.58 4.10 7.50
N GLU A 6 12.45 2.82 7.83
CA GLU A 6 11.28 2.23 8.48
C GLU A 6 11.58 1.67 9.89
N ALA A 7 12.53 2.24 10.60
CA ALA A 7 12.89 1.81 11.96
C ALA A 7 11.69 1.67 12.89
N ARG A 8 10.68 2.52 12.68
CA ARG A 8 9.43 2.50 13.46
C ARG A 8 8.56 1.27 13.22
N ASN A 9 8.65 0.68 12.03
CA ASN A 9 7.70 -0.33 11.55
C ASN A 9 8.32 -1.70 11.35
N ILE A 10 9.55 -1.76 10.86
CA ILE A 10 10.17 -2.99 10.36
C ILE A 10 10.20 -4.12 11.38
N GLY A 11 10.46 -3.83 12.66
CA GLY A 11 10.47 -4.84 13.72
C GLY A 11 9.11 -5.51 13.90
N ARG A 12 8.00 -4.75 13.84
CA ARG A 12 6.63 -5.28 13.89
C ARG A 12 6.31 -6.11 12.65
N CYS A 13 6.69 -5.65 11.47
CA CYS A 13 6.53 -6.40 10.22
C CYS A 13 7.20 -7.77 10.34
N ILE A 14 8.50 -7.81 10.68
CA ILE A 14 9.27 -9.04 10.85
C ILE A 14 8.63 -9.95 11.91
N ALA A 15 8.28 -9.42 13.08
CA ALA A 15 7.67 -10.19 14.15
C ALA A 15 6.33 -10.84 13.74
N SER A 16 5.57 -10.22 12.85
CA SER A 16 4.32 -10.79 12.32
C SER A 16 4.55 -11.98 11.39
N LEU A 17 5.75 -12.12 10.82
CA LEU A 17 6.12 -13.17 9.87
C LEU A 17 6.84 -14.36 10.53
N GLN A 18 7.33 -14.19 11.76
CA GLN A 18 7.92 -15.30 12.50
C GLN A 18 6.93 -16.47 12.59
N ASP A 19 7.43 -17.69 12.45
CA ASP A 19 6.66 -18.95 12.38
C ASP A 19 5.79 -19.13 11.11
N VAL A 20 5.66 -18.09 10.26
CA VAL A 20 4.92 -18.18 8.99
C VAL A 20 5.86 -18.47 7.82
N CYS A 21 6.97 -17.74 7.75
CA CYS A 21 7.91 -17.79 6.64
C CYS A 21 9.13 -18.63 6.99
N ASP A 22 9.64 -19.39 6.02
CA ASP A 22 10.89 -20.16 6.15
C ASP A 22 12.12 -19.29 5.85
N GLU A 23 11.91 -18.18 5.16
CA GLU A 23 12.91 -17.15 4.87
C GLU A 23 12.24 -15.79 4.97
N ILE A 24 12.87 -14.84 5.62
CA ILE A 24 12.49 -13.41 5.58
C ILE A 24 13.62 -12.64 4.91
N LEU A 25 13.40 -12.23 3.65
CA LEU A 25 14.32 -11.34 2.93
C LEU A 25 13.85 -9.89 3.13
N VAL A 26 14.76 -9.06 3.62
CA VAL A 26 14.58 -7.59 3.70
C VAL A 26 15.51 -6.95 2.67
N LEU A 27 14.92 -6.29 1.67
CA LEU A 27 15.66 -5.55 0.65
C LEU A 27 15.57 -4.05 0.94
N ASP A 28 16.64 -3.52 1.49
CA ASP A 28 16.76 -2.14 1.94
C ASP A 28 17.25 -1.20 0.83
N SER A 29 16.72 0.01 0.80
CA SER A 29 17.11 1.06 -0.17
C SER A 29 18.13 2.04 0.41
N PHE A 30 19.13 1.55 1.15
CA PHE A 30 20.17 2.34 1.86
C PHE A 30 19.56 3.27 2.92
N SER A 31 18.84 2.68 3.87
CA SER A 31 18.31 3.38 5.04
C SER A 31 19.42 4.08 5.84
N THR A 32 19.08 5.22 6.40
CA THR A 32 20.00 6.05 7.20
C THR A 32 19.58 6.16 8.68
N ASP A 33 18.46 5.53 9.03
CA ASP A 33 17.96 5.39 10.38
C ASP A 33 18.33 4.03 10.99
N GLU A 34 17.68 3.61 12.08
CA GLU A 34 17.97 2.36 12.77
C GLU A 34 17.38 1.11 12.08
N THR A 35 16.85 1.22 10.84
CA THR A 35 16.20 0.10 10.13
C THR A 35 17.11 -1.12 10.03
N GLU A 36 18.36 -0.95 9.59
CA GLU A 36 19.34 -2.03 9.48
C GLU A 36 19.64 -2.68 10.85
N ALA A 37 19.91 -1.85 11.86
CA ALA A 37 20.22 -2.33 13.20
C ALA A 37 19.08 -3.17 13.81
N ILE A 38 17.81 -2.79 13.54
CA ILE A 38 16.64 -3.55 13.96
C ILE A 38 16.56 -4.88 13.18
N CYS A 39 16.76 -4.88 11.88
CA CYS A 39 16.73 -6.10 11.06
C CYS A 39 17.77 -7.11 11.55
N LEU A 40 18.99 -6.68 11.86
CA LEU A 40 20.08 -7.55 12.34
C LEU A 40 19.83 -8.17 13.73
N GLN A 41 18.83 -7.69 14.48
CA GLN A 41 18.40 -8.33 15.75
C GLN A 41 17.46 -9.52 15.53
N HIS A 42 17.01 -9.73 14.29
CA HIS A 42 16.12 -10.82 13.91
C HIS A 42 16.82 -11.78 12.95
N ASP A 43 16.32 -13.00 12.87
CA ASP A 43 16.80 -13.98 11.88
C ASP A 43 16.22 -13.66 10.50
N VAL A 44 16.83 -12.68 9.82
CA VAL A 44 16.43 -12.23 8.49
C VAL A 44 17.64 -12.11 7.56
N ARG A 45 17.44 -12.38 6.29
CA ARG A 45 18.40 -12.08 5.25
C ARG A 45 18.27 -10.60 4.85
N PHE A 46 19.19 -9.77 5.32
CA PHE A 46 19.23 -8.36 5.02
C PHE A 46 20.15 -8.08 3.84
N GLU A 47 19.62 -7.42 2.82
CA GLU A 47 20.37 -7.02 1.63
C GLU A 47 20.04 -5.57 1.25
N GLN A 48 20.99 -4.91 0.59
CA GLN A 48 20.79 -3.54 0.10
C GLN A 48 20.70 -3.52 -1.42
N ASN A 49 19.85 -2.61 -1.94
CA ASN A 49 19.71 -2.37 -3.37
C ASN A 49 19.32 -0.91 -3.63
N LYS A 50 19.91 -0.32 -4.67
CA LYS A 50 19.58 1.05 -5.08
C LYS A 50 18.12 1.14 -5.52
N PHE A 51 17.39 2.09 -4.97
CA PHE A 51 16.00 2.31 -5.33
C PHE A 51 15.87 2.95 -6.71
N GLU A 52 15.23 2.25 -7.64
CA GLU A 52 14.91 2.73 -8.99
C GLU A 52 13.38 2.89 -9.20
N GLY A 53 12.59 2.55 -8.20
CA GLY A 53 11.13 2.60 -8.20
C GLY A 53 10.53 1.42 -7.42
N HIS A 54 9.29 1.56 -6.99
CA HIS A 54 8.63 0.52 -6.18
C HIS A 54 8.49 -0.81 -6.92
N ILE A 55 8.11 -0.77 -8.21
CA ILE A 55 7.98 -1.97 -9.05
C ILE A 55 9.32 -2.67 -9.21
N GLN A 56 10.39 -1.92 -9.48
CA GLN A 56 11.73 -2.44 -9.66
C GLN A 56 12.25 -3.09 -8.38
N GLN A 57 12.11 -2.38 -7.25
CA GLN A 57 12.56 -2.88 -5.93
C GLN A 57 11.81 -4.15 -5.51
N LYS A 58 10.48 -4.20 -5.72
CA LYS A 58 9.68 -5.38 -5.42
C LYS A 58 9.99 -6.57 -6.33
N ASN A 59 10.25 -6.34 -7.62
CA ASN A 59 10.69 -7.40 -8.53
C ASN A 59 12.08 -7.89 -8.17
N GLU A 60 13.00 -7.02 -7.76
CA GLU A 60 14.32 -7.42 -7.31
C GLU A 60 14.23 -8.27 -6.03
N ALA A 61 13.41 -7.88 -5.06
CA ALA A 61 13.14 -8.71 -3.88
C ALA A 61 12.52 -10.06 -4.24
N LEU A 62 11.57 -10.06 -5.18
CA LEU A 62 10.98 -11.29 -5.71
C LEU A 62 12.05 -12.22 -6.33
N ASN A 63 12.95 -11.67 -7.16
CA ASN A 63 14.01 -12.44 -7.82
C ASN A 63 14.99 -13.03 -6.82
N ARG A 64 15.37 -12.30 -5.77
CA ARG A 64 16.32 -12.73 -4.73
C ARG A 64 15.75 -13.74 -3.74
N ALA A 65 14.42 -13.78 -3.54
CA ALA A 65 13.79 -14.78 -2.67
C ALA A 65 14.12 -16.20 -3.14
N THR A 66 14.44 -17.13 -2.21
CA THR A 66 14.91 -18.48 -2.56
C THR A 66 13.78 -19.48 -2.77
N HIS A 67 12.66 -19.30 -2.06
CA HIS A 67 11.55 -20.26 -2.07
C HIS A 67 10.59 -20.08 -3.25
N SER A 68 9.84 -21.14 -3.56
CA SER A 68 8.87 -21.18 -4.67
C SER A 68 7.58 -20.41 -4.39
N TRP A 69 7.28 -20.13 -3.12
CA TRP A 69 6.17 -19.30 -2.69
C TRP A 69 6.67 -18.02 -2.05
N ILE A 70 6.01 -16.92 -2.35
CA ILE A 70 6.36 -15.61 -1.79
C ILE A 70 5.15 -14.96 -1.12
N LEU A 71 5.43 -14.34 0.01
CA LEU A 71 4.55 -13.39 0.68
C LEU A 71 5.24 -12.02 0.64
N SER A 72 4.71 -11.10 -0.16
CA SER A 72 5.33 -9.79 -0.35
C SER A 72 4.64 -8.73 0.52
N LEU A 73 5.41 -8.10 1.42
CA LEU A 73 4.95 -7.03 2.29
C LEU A 73 5.79 -5.78 2.14
N ASP A 74 5.15 -4.65 2.42
CA ASP A 74 5.83 -3.39 2.69
C ASP A 74 6.22 -3.32 4.18
N ALA A 75 7.28 -2.59 4.54
CA ALA A 75 7.81 -2.59 5.91
C ALA A 75 6.83 -2.05 6.97
N ASP A 76 5.85 -1.27 6.55
CA ASP A 76 4.78 -0.71 7.38
C ASP A 76 3.51 -1.59 7.44
N GLU A 77 3.62 -2.84 6.94
CA GLU A 77 2.54 -3.83 6.98
C GLU A 77 2.82 -4.92 8.04
N ALA A 78 1.75 -5.55 8.57
CA ALA A 78 1.86 -6.67 9.52
C ALA A 78 0.64 -7.59 9.42
N LEU A 79 0.83 -8.90 9.61
CA LEU A 79 -0.26 -9.87 9.60
C LEU A 79 -1.09 -9.78 10.90
N THR A 80 -2.44 -9.85 10.78
CA THR A 80 -3.26 -10.15 11.96
C THR A 80 -3.11 -11.62 12.36
N PRO A 81 -3.43 -12.00 13.63
CA PRO A 81 -3.43 -13.38 14.06
C PRO A 81 -4.30 -14.29 13.16
N GLU A 82 -5.46 -13.80 12.72
CA GLU A 82 -6.38 -14.54 11.86
C GLU A 82 -5.78 -14.77 10.47
N LEU A 83 -5.13 -13.76 9.88
CA LEU A 83 -4.46 -13.92 8.59
C LEU A 83 -3.25 -14.85 8.71
N LYS A 84 -2.47 -14.72 9.78
CA LYS A 84 -1.36 -15.64 10.08
C LYS A 84 -1.86 -17.09 10.13
N GLN A 85 -2.95 -17.37 10.83
CA GLN A 85 -3.53 -18.70 10.91
C GLN A 85 -4.01 -19.20 9.54
N SER A 86 -4.67 -18.37 8.74
CA SER A 86 -5.11 -18.71 7.39
C SER A 86 -3.94 -19.08 6.48
N ILE A 87 -2.82 -18.34 6.58
CA ILE A 87 -1.60 -18.64 5.80
C ILE A 87 -0.98 -19.97 6.26
N LEU A 88 -0.88 -20.23 7.57
CA LEU A 88 -0.35 -21.48 8.09
C LEU A 88 -1.18 -22.71 7.68
N GLN A 89 -2.51 -22.59 7.63
CA GLN A 89 -3.39 -23.66 7.16
C GLN A 89 -3.12 -24.01 5.69
N ILE A 90 -2.90 -22.99 4.84
CA ILE A 90 -2.55 -23.22 3.43
C ILE A 90 -1.13 -23.76 3.31
N LYS A 91 -0.17 -23.24 4.11
CA LYS A 91 1.22 -23.68 4.09
C LYS A 91 1.35 -25.19 4.32
N ALA A 92 0.46 -25.78 5.13
CA ALA A 92 0.44 -27.21 5.38
C ALA A 92 0.14 -28.06 4.12
N ASN A 93 -0.56 -27.49 3.12
CA ASN A 93 -0.94 -28.17 1.86
C ASN A 93 -0.88 -27.17 0.70
N LEU A 94 0.27 -26.53 0.50
CA LEU A 94 0.46 -25.57 -0.60
C LEU A 94 0.24 -26.27 -1.95
N PRO A 95 -0.61 -25.71 -2.83
CA PRO A 95 -0.74 -26.21 -4.19
C PRO A 95 0.56 -25.96 -4.97
N GLU A 96 0.75 -26.65 -6.08
CA GLU A 96 1.91 -26.40 -6.94
C GLU A 96 1.92 -24.97 -7.48
N ARG A 97 0.74 -24.43 -7.77
CA ARG A 97 0.54 -23.08 -8.30
C ARG A 97 -0.66 -22.43 -7.65
N GLY A 98 -0.62 -21.14 -7.43
CA GLY A 98 -1.74 -20.38 -6.87
C GLY A 98 -1.38 -18.99 -6.46
N ALA A 99 -2.39 -18.21 -6.13
CA ALA A 99 -2.24 -16.88 -5.58
C ALA A 99 -3.38 -16.60 -4.58
N PHE A 100 -3.07 -15.81 -3.58
CA PHE A 100 -4.01 -15.49 -2.52
C PHE A 100 -4.06 -13.99 -2.28
N THR A 101 -5.28 -13.50 -2.16
CA THR A 101 -5.59 -12.13 -1.75
C THR A 101 -6.07 -12.10 -0.32
N PHE A 102 -5.91 -10.97 0.32
CA PHE A 102 -6.53 -10.63 1.60
C PHE A 102 -6.77 -9.14 1.68
N ASN A 103 -7.56 -8.70 2.62
CA ASN A 103 -7.85 -7.29 2.77
C ASN A 103 -6.75 -6.59 3.55
N ARG A 104 -6.43 -5.37 3.14
CA ARG A 104 -5.54 -4.48 3.87
C ARG A 104 -6.35 -3.48 4.67
N LEU A 105 -6.12 -3.46 5.98
CA LEU A 105 -6.77 -2.59 6.94
C LEU A 105 -5.81 -1.47 7.35
N THR A 106 -6.13 -0.24 6.97
CA THR A 106 -5.24 0.90 7.19
C THR A 106 -5.48 1.56 8.54
N ASN A 107 -4.40 1.81 9.28
CA ASN A 107 -4.39 2.64 10.47
C ASN A 107 -4.21 4.11 10.10
N TYR A 108 -5.10 4.95 10.60
CA TYR A 108 -5.03 6.39 10.43
C TYR A 108 -4.91 7.09 11.78
N CYS A 109 -3.73 7.52 12.16
CA CYS A 109 -3.46 8.21 13.42
C CYS A 109 -4.02 7.46 14.64
N GLY A 110 -3.79 6.13 14.70
CA GLY A 110 -4.25 5.27 15.80
C GLY A 110 -5.65 4.66 15.62
N THR A 111 -6.38 5.01 14.55
CA THR A 111 -7.73 4.47 14.28
C THR A 111 -7.71 3.55 13.06
N TRP A 112 -8.22 2.34 13.20
CA TRP A 112 -8.43 1.40 12.09
C TRP A 112 -9.62 1.82 11.26
N ILE A 113 -9.43 2.04 9.96
CA ILE A 113 -10.45 2.58 9.05
C ILE A 113 -11.17 1.44 8.35
N LYS A 114 -12.44 1.24 8.70
CA LYS A 114 -13.30 0.19 8.11
C LYS A 114 -14.30 0.71 7.08
N HIS A 115 -14.36 2.02 6.90
CA HIS A 115 -15.28 2.69 5.98
C HIS A 115 -14.53 3.75 5.16
N SER A 116 -15.17 4.88 4.85
CA SER A 116 -14.55 5.98 4.10
C SER A 116 -14.08 5.60 2.69
N GLY A 117 -14.34 4.37 2.24
CA GLY A 117 -13.86 3.81 0.99
C GLY A 117 -12.40 3.32 1.04
N TRP A 118 -11.84 3.16 2.22
CA TRP A 118 -10.50 2.60 2.43
C TRP A 118 -10.51 1.10 2.73
N TYR A 119 -11.66 0.55 3.07
CA TYR A 119 -11.82 -0.87 3.35
C TYR A 119 -13.13 -1.39 2.71
N PRO A 120 -13.16 -2.64 2.19
CA PRO A 120 -12.01 -3.54 1.99
C PRO A 120 -11.06 -3.03 0.89
N ASP A 121 -9.73 -3.16 1.13
CA ASP A 121 -8.68 -2.89 0.14
C ASP A 121 -7.96 -4.21 -0.16
N THR A 122 -8.51 -4.99 -1.08
CA THR A 122 -8.02 -6.33 -1.40
C THR A 122 -6.69 -6.27 -2.14
N LYS A 123 -5.69 -6.99 -1.62
CA LYS A 123 -4.34 -7.08 -2.18
C LYS A 123 -3.96 -8.52 -2.46
N LEU A 124 -3.38 -8.79 -3.62
CA LEU A 124 -2.68 -10.04 -3.90
C LEU A 124 -1.27 -9.90 -3.34
N ARG A 125 -0.88 -10.77 -2.40
CA ARG A 125 0.40 -10.67 -1.70
C ARG A 125 1.08 -12.02 -1.48
N LEU A 126 0.35 -13.14 -1.49
CA LEU A 126 0.89 -14.49 -1.36
C LEU A 126 0.67 -15.25 -2.67
N ALA A 127 1.74 -15.76 -3.27
CA ALA A 127 1.64 -16.44 -4.56
C ALA A 127 2.83 -17.35 -4.85
N SER A 128 2.67 -18.28 -5.81
CA SER A 128 3.78 -19.00 -6.42
C SER A 128 4.67 -18.04 -7.21
N LYS A 129 5.95 -17.97 -6.85
CA LYS A 129 6.95 -17.00 -7.36
C LYS A 129 7.01 -16.94 -8.88
N LYS A 130 7.02 -18.10 -9.54
CA LYS A 130 7.14 -18.22 -11.00
C LYS A 130 5.93 -17.68 -11.77
N ASP A 131 4.80 -17.50 -11.10
CA ASP A 131 3.52 -17.20 -11.72
C ASP A 131 3.06 -15.75 -11.50
N VAL A 132 3.89 -14.92 -10.89
CA VAL A 132 3.56 -13.53 -10.59
C VAL A 132 4.70 -12.59 -10.90
N GLN A 133 4.37 -11.34 -11.16
CA GLN A 133 5.31 -10.24 -11.36
C GLN A 133 4.72 -8.93 -10.84
N TRP A 134 5.54 -8.08 -10.26
CA TRP A 134 5.14 -6.72 -9.94
C TRP A 134 5.08 -5.88 -11.21
N GLY A 135 3.97 -5.16 -11.37
CA GLY A 135 3.70 -4.30 -12.52
C GLY A 135 2.78 -3.14 -12.15
N GLY A 136 2.23 -2.47 -13.18
CA GLY A 136 1.42 -1.27 -13.02
C GLY A 136 2.22 0.00 -13.32
N VAL A 137 1.92 1.10 -12.63
CA VAL A 137 2.60 2.39 -12.77
C VAL A 137 3.04 2.85 -11.39
N ASN A 138 4.33 3.18 -11.20
CA ASN A 138 4.82 3.73 -9.94
C ASN A 138 4.06 5.02 -9.59
N PRO A 139 3.55 5.20 -8.39
CA PRO A 139 3.61 4.33 -7.21
C PRO A 139 2.37 3.43 -7.02
N HIS A 140 1.58 3.16 -8.05
CA HIS A 140 0.41 2.29 -8.02
C HIS A 140 0.77 0.87 -8.49
N ASP A 141 1.76 0.28 -7.82
CA ASP A 141 2.27 -1.05 -8.09
C ASP A 141 1.27 -2.15 -7.65
N GLN A 142 1.22 -3.21 -8.42
CA GLN A 142 0.37 -4.37 -8.18
C GLN A 142 1.14 -5.64 -8.46
N LEU A 143 0.93 -6.67 -7.64
CA LEU A 143 1.39 -8.02 -7.95
C LEU A 143 0.39 -8.63 -8.96
N LEU A 144 0.83 -8.86 -10.17
CA LEU A 144 0.01 -9.31 -11.29
C LEU A 144 0.14 -10.83 -11.42
N PRO A 145 -0.98 -11.58 -11.36
CA PRO A 145 -0.97 -13.02 -11.61
C PRO A 145 -0.82 -13.32 -13.10
N GLY A 146 -0.10 -14.38 -13.40
CA GLY A 146 -0.02 -14.92 -14.75
C GLY A 146 -1.38 -15.44 -15.26
N PRO A 147 -1.50 -15.66 -16.59
CA PRO A 147 -2.72 -16.18 -17.19
C PRO A 147 -3.17 -17.51 -16.53
N GLN A 148 -4.47 -17.64 -16.27
CA GLN A 148 -5.10 -18.85 -15.71
C GLN A 148 -4.68 -19.20 -14.27
N LEU A 149 -3.95 -18.33 -13.55
CA LEU A 149 -3.64 -18.55 -12.14
C LEU A 149 -4.93 -18.41 -11.30
N GLN A 150 -5.27 -19.42 -10.53
CA GLN A 150 -6.38 -19.33 -9.61
C GLN A 150 -6.02 -18.42 -8.44
N VAL A 151 -6.90 -17.45 -8.18
CA VAL A 151 -6.77 -16.50 -7.08
C VAL A 151 -7.86 -16.75 -6.06
N GLN A 152 -7.45 -17.01 -4.82
CA GLN A 152 -8.37 -17.25 -3.70
C GLN A 152 -8.24 -16.13 -2.68
N HIS A 153 -9.29 -15.91 -1.88
CA HIS A 153 -9.28 -14.91 -0.81
C HIS A 153 -9.11 -15.59 0.55
N LEU A 154 -8.16 -15.09 1.35
CA LEU A 154 -7.90 -15.56 2.71
C LEU A 154 -8.64 -14.71 3.73
N PHE A 155 -9.05 -15.35 4.80
CA PHE A 155 -9.62 -14.67 5.96
C PHE A 155 -8.53 -14.03 6.82
N GLY A 156 -8.84 -12.85 7.37
CA GLY A 156 -7.95 -12.01 8.15
C GLY A 156 -7.42 -10.83 7.36
N ASP A 157 -6.84 -9.87 8.05
CA ASP A 157 -6.41 -8.60 7.49
C ASP A 157 -4.89 -8.44 7.50
N LEU A 158 -4.36 -7.76 6.50
CA LEU A 158 -3.03 -7.17 6.50
C LEU A 158 -3.14 -5.77 7.10
N LEU A 159 -2.59 -5.58 8.28
CA LEU A 159 -2.52 -4.28 8.94
C LEU A 159 -1.54 -3.36 8.21
N HIS A 160 -1.92 -2.09 7.99
CA HIS A 160 -1.08 -1.12 7.29
C HIS A 160 -0.98 0.17 8.11
N PHE A 161 0.19 0.49 8.59
CA PHE A 161 0.47 1.61 9.49
C PHE A 161 0.92 2.86 8.73
N SER A 162 0.11 3.29 7.77
CA SER A 162 0.45 4.31 6.77
C SER A 162 0.54 5.73 7.33
N TYR A 163 -0.26 6.06 8.35
CA TYR A 163 -0.36 7.44 8.85
C TYR A 163 -0.24 7.49 10.36
N TYR A 164 0.86 8.00 10.83
CA TYR A 164 1.08 8.25 12.25
C TYR A 164 0.61 9.63 12.68
N THR A 165 0.74 10.60 11.78
CA THR A 165 0.34 11.98 12.00
C THR A 165 -0.59 12.48 10.89
N LYS A 166 -1.27 13.58 11.18
CA LYS A 166 -2.09 14.26 10.17
C LYS A 166 -1.23 14.90 9.10
N GLU A 167 -0.03 15.27 9.44
CA GLU A 167 0.99 15.88 8.58
C GLU A 167 1.46 14.89 7.52
N ASP A 168 1.62 13.61 7.86
CA ASP A 168 1.99 12.55 6.91
C ASP A 168 0.96 12.46 5.77
N HIS A 169 -0.33 12.52 6.12
CA HIS A 169 -1.39 12.52 5.12
C HIS A 169 -1.34 13.78 4.22
N PHE A 170 -1.02 14.96 4.77
CA PHE A 170 -0.90 16.17 3.95
C PHE A 170 0.27 16.10 2.98
N LYS A 171 1.43 15.61 3.41
CA LYS A 171 2.59 15.41 2.54
C LYS A 171 2.25 14.47 1.38
N GLN A 172 1.58 13.37 1.69
CA GLN A 172 1.15 12.41 0.68
C GLN A 172 0.12 13.01 -0.30
N ILE A 173 -0.86 13.78 0.20
CA ILE A 173 -1.83 14.50 -0.64
C ILE A 173 -1.11 15.44 -1.61
N ALA A 174 -0.14 16.21 -1.14
CA ALA A 174 0.60 17.15 -1.99
C ALA A 174 1.32 16.40 -3.12
N TYR A 175 2.07 15.35 -2.78
CA TYR A 175 2.81 14.52 -3.72
C TYR A 175 1.91 13.88 -4.78
N PHE A 176 0.86 13.17 -4.38
CA PHE A 176 -0.03 12.49 -5.33
C PHE A 176 -0.91 13.46 -6.12
N SER A 177 -1.25 14.62 -5.58
CA SER A 177 -2.03 15.62 -6.31
C SER A 177 -1.24 16.22 -7.47
N GLU A 178 0.08 16.41 -7.30
CA GLU A 178 0.96 16.89 -8.37
C GLU A 178 1.07 15.87 -9.50
N ILE A 179 1.33 14.60 -9.19
CA ILE A 179 1.39 13.51 -10.16
C ILE A 179 0.08 13.41 -10.95
N ALA A 180 -1.06 13.38 -10.23
CA ALA A 180 -2.37 13.26 -10.87
C ALA A 180 -2.76 14.49 -11.68
N ALA A 181 -2.29 15.69 -11.31
CA ALA A 181 -2.52 16.91 -12.09
C ALA A 181 -1.75 16.88 -13.41
N LYS A 182 -0.50 16.43 -13.37
CA LYS A 182 0.36 16.26 -14.56
C LYS A 182 -0.24 15.23 -15.54
N GLU A 183 -0.68 14.07 -15.03
CA GLU A 183 -1.34 13.06 -15.85
C GLU A 183 -2.61 13.59 -16.53
N LEU A 184 -3.45 14.34 -15.79
CA LEU A 184 -4.64 14.95 -16.37
C LEU A 184 -4.30 16.01 -17.42
N TYR A 185 -3.20 16.74 -17.23
CA TYR A 185 -2.72 17.71 -18.21
C TYR A 185 -2.25 17.02 -19.50
N GLU A 186 -1.48 15.95 -19.41
CA GLU A 186 -1.04 15.13 -20.55
C GLU A 186 -2.23 14.54 -21.32
N ARG A 187 -3.30 14.16 -20.59
CA ARG A 187 -4.58 13.71 -21.19
C ARG A 187 -5.44 14.85 -21.73
N LYS A 188 -4.93 16.10 -21.75
CA LYS A 188 -5.63 17.29 -22.24
C LYS A 188 -6.95 17.60 -21.53
N VAL A 189 -7.09 17.19 -20.27
CA VAL A 189 -8.28 17.49 -19.45
C VAL A 189 -8.28 18.94 -19.03
N LYS A 190 -9.41 19.64 -19.19
CA LYS A 190 -9.62 21.03 -18.73
C LYS A 190 -10.56 21.07 -17.54
N SER A 191 -10.38 22.06 -16.67
CA SER A 191 -11.23 22.27 -15.49
C SER A 191 -11.57 23.74 -15.30
N SER A 192 -12.77 24.00 -14.78
CA SER A 192 -13.25 25.33 -14.37
C SER A 192 -13.41 25.40 -12.84
N VAL A 193 -13.53 26.61 -12.29
CA VAL A 193 -13.74 26.80 -10.85
C VAL A 193 -15.04 26.11 -10.40
N PHE A 194 -16.10 26.24 -11.17
CA PHE A 194 -17.38 25.58 -10.90
C PHE A 194 -17.24 24.05 -10.87
N LYS A 195 -16.58 23.48 -11.86
CA LYS A 195 -16.31 22.04 -11.93
C LYS A 195 -15.48 21.55 -10.73
N ILE A 196 -14.52 22.36 -10.27
CA ILE A 196 -13.74 22.05 -9.05
C ILE A 196 -14.67 22.01 -7.83
N ALA A 197 -15.47 23.05 -7.61
CA ALA A 197 -16.38 23.10 -6.48
C ALA A 197 -17.33 21.90 -6.45
N MET A 198 -17.95 21.56 -7.58
CA MET A 198 -18.80 20.35 -7.69
C MET A 198 -18.05 19.06 -7.33
N LYS A 199 -16.84 18.88 -7.87
CA LYS A 199 -16.03 17.67 -7.61
C LYS A 199 -15.59 17.57 -6.15
N VAL A 200 -15.26 18.67 -5.52
CA VAL A 200 -14.88 18.74 -4.10
C VAL A 200 -16.05 18.35 -3.21
N SER A 201 -17.23 18.93 -3.44
CA SER A 201 -18.43 18.59 -2.70
C SER A 201 -18.86 17.13 -2.92
N ALA A 202 -18.83 16.68 -4.16
CA ALA A 202 -19.14 15.28 -4.49
C ALA A 202 -18.15 14.28 -3.83
N GLN A 203 -16.86 14.63 -3.77
CA GLN A 203 -15.87 13.78 -3.11
C GLN A 203 -16.10 13.70 -1.60
N PHE A 204 -16.45 14.82 -0.95
CA PHE A 204 -16.78 14.82 0.47
C PHE A 204 -18.02 13.94 0.74
N ILE A 205 -19.11 14.16 0.01
CA ILE A 205 -20.34 13.38 0.13
C ILE A 205 -20.07 11.89 -0.12
N LYS A 206 -19.32 11.57 -1.18
CA LYS A 206 -18.94 10.19 -1.49
C LYS A 206 -18.22 9.53 -0.32
N THR A 207 -17.20 10.18 0.25
CA THR A 207 -16.37 9.58 1.30
C THR A 207 -17.11 9.52 2.64
N TYR A 208 -17.76 10.61 3.03
CA TYR A 208 -18.36 10.71 4.36
C TYR A 208 -19.73 10.03 4.45
N VAL A 209 -20.58 10.24 3.42
CA VAL A 209 -21.96 9.73 3.40
C VAL A 209 -22.04 8.38 2.69
N LEU A 210 -21.72 8.33 1.39
CA LEU A 210 -21.95 7.14 0.58
C LEU A 210 -21.01 5.96 0.94
N LYS A 211 -19.81 6.26 1.45
CA LYS A 211 -18.84 5.26 1.94
C LYS A 211 -18.83 5.16 3.46
N PHE A 212 -19.91 5.62 4.09
CA PHE A 212 -20.15 5.51 5.54
C PHE A 212 -18.99 6.02 6.41
N GLY A 213 -18.24 7.03 5.94
CA GLY A 213 -17.10 7.57 6.67
C GLY A 213 -17.46 8.11 8.06
N PHE A 214 -18.72 8.50 8.30
CA PHE A 214 -19.20 8.90 9.61
C PHE A 214 -19.12 7.78 10.65
N LEU A 215 -19.10 6.51 10.23
CA LEU A 215 -18.91 5.36 11.13
C LEU A 215 -17.47 5.21 11.62
N ASP A 216 -16.49 5.79 10.92
CA ASP A 216 -15.09 5.87 11.38
C ASP A 216 -14.87 7.06 12.35
N GLY A 217 -15.94 7.71 12.82
CA GLY A 217 -15.90 8.79 13.78
C GLY A 217 -15.07 10.00 13.33
N ARG A 218 -14.22 10.53 14.22
CA ARG A 218 -13.37 11.70 13.91
C ARG A 218 -12.37 11.42 12.79
N ALA A 219 -11.86 10.20 12.69
CA ALA A 219 -10.94 9.81 11.63
C ALA A 219 -11.63 9.89 10.26
N GLY A 220 -12.84 9.35 10.13
CA GLY A 220 -13.63 9.43 8.89
C GLY A 220 -13.96 10.85 8.46
N TRP A 221 -14.26 11.75 9.40
CA TRP A 221 -14.41 13.17 9.11
C TRP A 221 -13.14 13.78 8.53
N HIS A 222 -11.99 13.54 9.17
CA HIS A 222 -10.70 14.03 8.67
C HIS A 222 -10.36 13.46 7.29
N ILE A 223 -10.61 12.18 7.07
CA ILE A 223 -10.39 11.53 5.78
C ILE A 223 -11.27 12.17 4.69
N ALA A 224 -12.55 12.41 4.97
CA ALA A 224 -13.47 13.03 4.01
C ALA A 224 -13.05 14.45 3.62
N ILE A 225 -12.69 15.30 4.60
CA ILE A 225 -12.17 16.65 4.33
C ILE A 225 -10.90 16.61 3.51
N ARG A 226 -9.96 15.71 3.83
CA ARG A 226 -8.69 15.61 3.12
C ARG A 226 -8.83 15.04 1.73
N SER A 227 -9.72 14.09 1.52
CA SER A 227 -10.06 13.58 0.19
C SER A 227 -10.66 14.68 -0.70
N ALA A 228 -11.51 15.53 -0.11
CA ALA A 228 -12.05 16.70 -0.78
C ALA A 228 -10.95 17.74 -1.08
N TYR A 229 -10.05 17.99 -0.13
CA TYR A 229 -8.88 18.86 -0.31
C TYR A 229 -7.92 18.34 -1.39
N ALA A 230 -7.60 17.06 -1.41
CA ALA A 230 -6.80 16.42 -2.47
C ALA A 230 -7.42 16.64 -3.85
N THR A 231 -8.74 16.50 -3.94
CA THR A 231 -9.49 16.79 -5.17
C THR A 231 -9.36 18.25 -5.58
N LYS A 232 -9.52 19.19 -4.63
CA LYS A 232 -9.32 20.62 -4.88
C LYS A 232 -7.90 20.91 -5.39
N LEU A 233 -6.89 20.42 -4.67
CA LEU A 233 -5.48 20.64 -4.98
C LEU A 233 -5.14 20.14 -6.38
N LYS A 234 -5.45 18.88 -6.69
CA LYS A 234 -5.22 18.28 -8.02
C LYS A 234 -5.78 19.13 -9.17
N TYR A 235 -7.04 19.54 -9.09
CA TYR A 235 -7.65 20.32 -10.17
C TYR A 235 -7.21 21.79 -10.19
N THR A 236 -6.75 22.33 -9.08
CA THR A 236 -6.13 23.66 -9.03
C THR A 236 -4.75 23.61 -9.71
N LEU A 237 -3.92 22.63 -9.40
CA LEU A 237 -2.63 22.39 -10.05
C LEU A 237 -2.80 22.17 -11.56
N LEU A 238 -3.76 21.36 -11.97
CA LEU A 238 -4.11 21.18 -13.38
C LEU A 238 -4.40 22.52 -14.09
N ARG A 239 -5.12 23.43 -13.45
CA ARG A 239 -5.39 24.77 -14.01
C ARG A 239 -4.13 25.62 -14.10
N THR A 240 -3.22 25.48 -13.13
CA THR A 240 -1.92 26.17 -13.19
C THR A 240 -1.10 25.68 -14.37
N HIS A 241 -1.03 24.37 -14.62
CA HIS A 241 -0.36 23.83 -15.80
C HIS A 241 -0.92 24.42 -17.11
N TRP A 242 -2.26 24.54 -17.23
CA TRP A 242 -2.88 25.14 -18.40
C TRP A 242 -2.68 26.66 -18.55
N LYS A 243 -2.35 27.37 -17.48
CA LYS A 243 -2.08 28.81 -17.55
C LYS A 243 -0.63 29.12 -17.94
N ASN A 244 0.28 28.18 -17.62
CA ASN A 244 1.70 28.33 -17.82
C ASN A 244 2.17 27.69 -19.14
N ALA A 245 1.27 27.09 -19.92
CA ALA A 245 1.47 26.51 -21.25
C ALA A 245 0.96 27.45 -22.33
#